data_1ab0c7b2d66007f4c2bc2a9cbf6998e8
#
_entry.id   1ab0c7b2d66007f4c2bc2a9cbf6998e8
#
_cell.length_a   1.000
_cell.length_b   1.000
_cell.length_c   1.000
_cell.angle_alpha   90.00
_cell.angle_beta   90.00
_cell.angle_gamma   90.00
#
_symmetry.space_group_name_H-M   'P 1'
#
loop_
_entity.id
_entity.type
_entity.pdbx_description
1 polymer ?
#
loop_
_entity_poly.entity_id
_entity_poly.type
_entity_poly.pdbx_seq_one_letter_code
_entity_poly.pdbx_strand_id
1 'polypeptide(L)'
;MYAYEKLASEYPNININYHYKMPHHLAGLYLGDGDILLNPSVSNTKMYETLQEEIAHYDTTVGDIVAEDTLDSRKQEHKARSLAMTRAVSLDKLIYCHNHSIWGLDEIADYCNVDADYLMDAIDNYRVKRGLIFAYKGYRFDLRKNVKIEKI
;
A
#
# COMPACT_ATOMS: atom_id res chain seq x y z
N MET A 1 -1.52 -19.24 -3.84
CA MET A 1 -2.23 -17.98 -4.12
C MET A 1 -1.30 -16.82 -3.88
N TYR A 2 -1.16 -15.95 -4.85
CA TYR A 2 -0.34 -14.73 -4.71
C TYR A 2 -1.04 -13.72 -3.81
N ALA A 3 -0.25 -12.79 -3.23
CA ALA A 3 -0.79 -11.77 -2.33
C ALA A 3 -1.86 -10.91 -2.98
N TYR A 4 -1.69 -10.52 -4.25
CA TYR A 4 -2.70 -9.72 -4.95
C TYR A 4 -4.00 -10.51 -5.18
N GLU A 5 -3.92 -11.81 -5.40
CA GLU A 5 -5.11 -12.65 -5.56
C GLU A 5 -5.90 -12.77 -4.24
N LYS A 6 -5.18 -12.94 -3.14
CA LYS A 6 -5.79 -12.97 -1.82
C LYS A 6 -6.47 -11.64 -1.51
N LEU A 7 -5.79 -10.53 -1.79
CA LEU A 7 -6.35 -9.19 -1.60
C LEU A 7 -7.63 -9.02 -2.43
N ALA A 8 -7.60 -9.41 -3.71
CA ALA A 8 -8.76 -9.32 -4.57
C ALA A 8 -9.96 -10.09 -4.01
N SER A 9 -9.72 -11.26 -3.41
CA SER A 9 -10.78 -12.10 -2.84
C SER A 9 -11.49 -11.44 -1.64
N GLU A 10 -10.85 -10.50 -0.98
CA GLU A 10 -11.42 -9.78 0.17
C GLU A 10 -12.37 -8.66 -0.24
N TYR A 11 -12.43 -8.34 -1.54
CA TYR A 11 -13.23 -7.24 -2.08
C TYR A 11 -14.14 -7.74 -3.21
N PRO A 12 -15.20 -8.51 -2.88
CA PRO A 12 -16.06 -9.13 -3.91
C PRO A 12 -16.84 -8.13 -4.77
N ASN A 13 -16.98 -6.89 -4.33
CA ASN A 13 -17.67 -5.84 -5.08
C ASN A 13 -16.77 -5.13 -6.09
N ILE A 14 -15.48 -5.46 -6.11
CA ILE A 14 -14.52 -4.90 -7.06
C ILE A 14 -14.38 -5.84 -8.23
N ASN A 15 -14.43 -5.28 -9.44
CA ASN A 15 -14.25 -6.03 -10.67
C ASN A 15 -12.86 -5.74 -11.23
N ILE A 16 -12.01 -6.77 -11.24
CA ILE A 16 -10.62 -6.66 -11.70
C ILE A 16 -10.51 -7.26 -13.09
N ASN A 17 -10.04 -6.45 -14.04
CA ASN A 17 -9.74 -6.88 -15.39
C ASN A 17 -8.23 -6.81 -15.62
N TYR A 18 -7.67 -7.91 -16.08
CA TYR A 18 -6.26 -7.99 -16.44
C TYR A 18 -6.10 -7.63 -17.90
N HIS A 19 -5.33 -6.58 -18.17
CA HIS A 19 -5.19 -6.05 -19.53
C HIS A 19 -3.73 -6.10 -19.98
N TYR A 20 -3.41 -7.06 -20.86
CA TYR A 20 -2.03 -7.33 -21.29
C TYR A 20 -1.44 -6.27 -22.22
N LYS A 21 -2.26 -5.40 -22.77
CA LYS A 21 -1.82 -4.36 -23.73
C LYS A 21 -1.63 -2.99 -23.07
N MET A 22 -1.63 -2.92 -21.76
CA MET A 22 -1.36 -1.66 -21.06
C MET A 22 0.10 -1.24 -21.28
N PRO A 23 0.39 0.07 -21.37
CA PRO A 23 1.77 0.55 -21.43
C PRO A 23 2.58 0.07 -20.23
N HIS A 24 3.86 -0.23 -20.43
CA HIS A 24 4.70 -0.78 -19.37
C HIS A 24 4.80 0.09 -18.12
N HIS A 25 4.69 1.41 -18.26
CA HIS A 25 4.76 2.34 -17.15
C HIS A 25 3.46 2.40 -16.33
N LEU A 26 2.38 1.81 -16.83
CA LEU A 26 1.07 1.83 -16.18
C LEU A 26 0.79 0.43 -15.62
N ALA A 27 0.86 0.31 -14.28
CA ALA A 27 0.64 -0.96 -13.61
C ALA A 27 -0.84 -1.24 -13.36
N GLY A 28 -1.65 -0.20 -13.20
CA GLY A 28 -3.10 -0.33 -12.98
C GLY A 28 -3.81 0.99 -13.12
N LEU A 29 -5.13 0.92 -13.16
CA LEU A 29 -5.98 2.09 -13.31
C LEU A 29 -7.35 1.82 -12.69
N TYR A 30 -7.81 2.72 -11.82
CA TYR A 30 -9.17 2.70 -11.30
C TYR A 30 -10.10 3.45 -12.25
N LEU A 31 -11.14 2.76 -12.73
CA LEU A 31 -12.09 3.31 -13.72
C LEU A 31 -13.37 3.88 -13.09
N GLY A 32 -13.52 3.76 -11.78
CA GLY A 32 -14.76 4.12 -11.09
C GLY A 32 -15.68 2.91 -10.92
N ASP A 33 -16.68 3.05 -10.06
CA ASP A 33 -17.72 2.04 -9.80
C ASP A 33 -17.19 0.64 -9.46
N GLY A 34 -16.01 0.57 -8.87
CA GLY A 34 -15.37 -0.69 -8.51
C GLY A 34 -14.65 -1.41 -9.65
N ASP A 35 -14.50 -0.79 -10.81
CA ASP A 35 -13.76 -1.38 -11.94
C ASP A 35 -12.29 -0.99 -11.88
N ILE A 36 -11.42 -1.99 -11.90
CA ILE A 36 -9.97 -1.82 -11.85
C ILE A 36 -9.34 -2.58 -13.02
N LEU A 37 -8.43 -1.90 -13.74
CA LEU A 37 -7.56 -2.54 -14.71
C LEU A 37 -6.21 -2.82 -14.05
N LEU A 38 -5.67 -4.01 -14.23
CA LEU A 38 -4.32 -4.37 -13.80
C LEU A 38 -3.49 -4.84 -15.00
N ASN A 39 -2.23 -4.46 -14.99
CA ASN A 39 -1.27 -4.89 -16.00
C ASN A 39 -0.56 -6.17 -15.53
N PRO A 40 -0.89 -7.35 -16.09
CA PRO A 40 -0.31 -8.60 -15.62
C PRO A 40 1.16 -8.81 -16.05
N SER A 41 1.74 -7.90 -16.83
CA SER A 41 3.15 -7.98 -17.22
C SER A 41 4.12 -7.48 -16.13
N VAL A 42 3.60 -6.85 -15.06
CA VAL A 42 4.43 -6.43 -13.94
C VAL A 42 4.63 -7.57 -12.93
N SER A 43 5.57 -7.40 -11.99
CA SER A 43 5.85 -8.42 -10.98
C SER A 43 4.65 -8.62 -10.04
N ASN A 44 4.64 -9.74 -9.32
CA ASN A 44 3.58 -10.03 -8.34
C ASN A 44 3.57 -9.03 -7.19
N THR A 45 4.72 -8.56 -6.74
CA THR A 45 4.79 -7.50 -5.73
C THR A 45 4.21 -6.20 -6.26
N LYS A 46 4.54 -5.84 -7.49
CA LYS A 46 3.99 -4.64 -8.13
C LYS A 46 2.48 -4.74 -8.34
N MET A 47 1.97 -5.90 -8.69
CA MET A 47 0.52 -6.16 -8.78
C MET A 47 -0.15 -5.93 -7.43
N TYR A 48 0.45 -6.42 -6.34
CA TYR A 48 -0.09 -6.25 -4.99
C TYR A 48 -0.09 -4.77 -4.57
N GLU A 49 1.03 -4.08 -4.73
CA GLU A 49 1.15 -2.65 -4.42
C GLU A 49 0.12 -1.83 -5.20
N THR A 50 0.00 -2.10 -6.48
CA THR A 50 -0.92 -1.40 -7.38
C THR A 50 -2.37 -1.67 -7.00
N LEU A 51 -2.73 -2.91 -6.72
CA LEU A 51 -4.09 -3.27 -6.32
C LEU A 51 -4.45 -2.60 -4.99
N GLN A 52 -3.54 -2.54 -4.02
CA GLN A 52 -3.77 -1.79 -2.77
C GLN A 52 -4.11 -0.33 -3.07
N GLU A 53 -3.37 0.30 -3.98
CA GLU A 53 -3.57 1.70 -4.33
C GLU A 53 -4.92 1.92 -5.02
N GLU A 54 -5.28 1.05 -5.97
CA GLU A 54 -6.55 1.17 -6.69
C GLU A 54 -7.76 0.87 -5.79
N ILE A 55 -7.64 -0.08 -4.86
CA ILE A 55 -8.67 -0.32 -3.84
C ILE A 55 -8.80 0.89 -2.91
N ALA A 56 -7.69 1.51 -2.54
CA ALA A 56 -7.72 2.72 -1.74
C ALA A 56 -8.43 3.87 -2.47
N HIS A 57 -8.26 3.98 -3.78
CA HIS A 57 -9.04 4.91 -4.60
C HIS A 57 -10.53 4.59 -4.52
N TYR A 58 -10.91 3.33 -4.65
CA TYR A 58 -12.30 2.89 -4.52
C TYR A 58 -12.88 3.29 -3.15
N ASP A 59 -12.14 3.09 -2.07
CA ASP A 59 -12.60 3.37 -0.71
C ASP A 59 -12.66 4.87 -0.38
N THR A 60 -11.81 5.69 -1.00
CA THR A 60 -11.68 7.11 -0.66
C THR A 60 -12.34 8.05 -1.67
N THR A 61 -12.69 7.55 -2.85
CA THR A 61 -13.32 8.37 -3.88
C THR A 61 -14.81 8.50 -3.58
N VAL A 62 -15.26 9.73 -3.36
CA VAL A 62 -16.69 10.05 -3.17
C VAL A 62 -17.15 10.81 -4.41
N GLY A 63 -17.99 10.15 -5.23
CA GLY A 63 -18.54 10.72 -6.45
C GLY A 63 -17.63 10.56 -7.67
N ASP A 64 -18.12 11.03 -8.82
CA ASP A 64 -17.38 10.99 -10.07
C ASP A 64 -16.27 12.04 -10.05
N ILE A 65 -15.05 11.58 -9.88
CA ILE A 65 -13.91 12.46 -10.01
C ILE A 65 -13.42 12.37 -11.43
N VAL A 66 -13.72 13.40 -12.18
CA VAL A 66 -13.07 13.61 -13.46
C VAL A 66 -11.60 13.80 -13.16
N ALA A 67 -10.75 13.03 -13.83
CA ALA A 67 -9.30 13.09 -13.65
C ALA A 67 -8.75 14.42 -14.20
N GLU A 68 -9.08 15.51 -13.52
CA GLU A 68 -8.47 16.80 -13.75
C GLU A 68 -7.30 16.96 -12.78
N ASP A 69 -6.18 17.48 -13.26
CA ASP A 69 -5.02 17.77 -12.44
C ASP A 69 -5.28 19.01 -11.58
N THR A 70 -6.24 18.88 -10.65
CA THR A 70 -6.61 19.92 -9.69
C THR A 70 -5.94 19.65 -8.36
N LEU A 71 -5.87 20.69 -7.51
CA LEU A 71 -5.38 20.54 -6.14
C LEU A 71 -6.17 19.46 -5.38
N ASP A 72 -7.48 19.40 -5.59
CA ASP A 72 -8.34 18.41 -4.93
C ASP A 72 -8.05 17.00 -5.41
N SER A 73 -7.82 16.78 -6.70
CA SER A 73 -7.46 15.45 -7.22
C SER A 73 -6.08 15.00 -6.71
N ARG A 74 -5.12 15.92 -6.57
CA ARG A 74 -3.81 15.59 -5.98
C ARG A 74 -3.90 15.23 -4.50
N LYS A 75 -4.74 15.92 -3.73
CA LYS A 75 -5.01 15.58 -2.33
C LYS A 75 -5.65 14.20 -2.19
N GLN A 76 -6.57 13.86 -3.08
CA GLN A 76 -7.22 12.55 -3.09
C GLN A 76 -6.25 11.44 -3.48
N GLU A 77 -5.40 11.70 -4.47
CA GLU A 77 -4.35 10.76 -4.87
C GLU A 77 -3.39 10.49 -3.70
N HIS A 78 -2.96 11.54 -3.02
CA HIS A 78 -2.10 11.42 -1.85
C HIS A 78 -2.79 10.65 -0.71
N LYS A 79 -4.07 10.91 -0.47
CA LYS A 79 -4.86 10.22 0.56
C LYS A 79 -4.99 8.72 0.24
N ALA A 80 -5.29 8.38 -1.00
CA ALA A 80 -5.42 7.00 -1.44
C ALA A 80 -4.09 6.27 -1.33
N ARG A 81 -3.01 6.88 -1.79
CA ARG A 81 -1.67 6.29 -1.71
C ARG A 81 -1.25 6.06 -0.26
N SER A 82 -1.48 7.04 0.61
CA SER A 82 -1.18 6.91 2.03
C SER A 82 -1.97 5.76 2.68
N LEU A 83 -3.25 5.64 2.38
CA LEU A 83 -4.09 4.55 2.88
C LEU A 83 -3.58 3.20 2.37
N ALA A 84 -3.23 3.10 1.09
CA ALA A 84 -2.68 1.88 0.51
C ALA A 84 -1.40 1.44 1.23
N MET A 85 -0.49 2.37 1.48
CA MET A 85 0.77 2.08 2.18
C MET A 85 0.53 1.59 3.62
N THR A 86 -0.42 2.19 4.36
CA THR A 86 -0.72 1.76 5.72
C THR A 86 -1.41 0.40 5.77
N ARG A 87 -2.09 0.01 4.70
CA ARG A 87 -2.70 -1.32 4.58
C ARG A 87 -1.67 -2.38 4.19
N ALA A 88 -0.84 -2.09 3.20
CA ALA A 88 0.19 -3.03 2.73
C ALA A 88 1.29 -3.24 3.76
N VAL A 89 1.74 -2.17 4.41
CA VAL A 89 2.76 -2.17 5.46
C VAL A 89 2.11 -1.65 6.74
N SER A 90 1.26 -2.48 7.35
CA SER A 90 0.55 -2.10 8.56
C SER A 90 1.49 -2.14 9.78
N LEU A 91 1.16 -1.37 10.80
CA LEU A 91 1.89 -1.40 12.07
C LEU A 91 1.82 -2.78 12.71
N ASP A 92 0.72 -3.50 12.56
CA ASP A 92 0.58 -4.86 13.05
C ASP A 92 1.57 -5.82 12.37
N LYS A 93 1.76 -5.69 11.05
CA LYS A 93 2.76 -6.48 10.32
C LYS A 93 4.16 -6.16 10.78
N LEU A 94 4.48 -4.89 11.04
CA LEU A 94 5.78 -4.48 11.56
C LEU A 94 6.04 -5.06 12.95
N ILE A 95 5.03 -5.08 13.83
CA ILE A 95 5.12 -5.73 15.13
C ILE A 95 5.38 -7.23 14.97
N TYR A 96 4.66 -7.89 14.05
CA TYR A 96 4.88 -9.30 13.77
C TYR A 96 6.33 -9.56 13.35
N CYS A 97 6.86 -8.75 12.43
CA CYS A 97 8.24 -8.85 12.00
C CYS A 97 9.22 -8.71 13.17
N HIS A 98 9.00 -7.72 14.04
CA HIS A 98 9.82 -7.52 15.22
C HIS A 98 9.82 -8.76 16.11
N ASN A 99 8.66 -9.33 16.38
CA ASN A 99 8.51 -10.49 17.27
C ASN A 99 9.04 -11.79 16.67
N HIS A 100 9.26 -11.85 15.37
CA HIS A 100 9.71 -13.05 14.67
C HIS A 100 11.11 -12.91 14.08
N SER A 101 11.89 -11.96 14.59
CA SER A 101 13.28 -11.71 14.17
C SER A 101 13.42 -11.38 12.67
N ILE A 102 12.41 -10.78 12.09
CA ILE A 102 12.42 -10.26 10.71
C ILE A 102 12.80 -8.78 10.81
N TRP A 103 14.09 -8.47 10.75
CA TRP A 103 14.58 -7.13 11.08
C TRP A 103 15.19 -6.38 9.90
N GLY A 104 15.68 -7.10 8.88
CA GLY A 104 16.24 -6.48 7.69
C GLY A 104 15.14 -5.85 6.82
N LEU A 105 15.45 -4.73 6.15
CA LEU A 105 14.47 -4.05 5.29
C LEU A 105 13.97 -4.95 4.17
N ASP A 106 14.87 -5.71 3.52
CA ASP A 106 14.48 -6.64 2.47
C ASP A 106 13.58 -7.76 3.00
N GLU A 107 13.88 -8.27 4.20
CA GLU A 107 13.08 -9.32 4.83
C GLU A 107 11.68 -8.80 5.21
N ILE A 108 11.59 -7.58 5.72
CA ILE A 108 10.31 -6.93 6.05
C ILE A 108 9.50 -6.71 4.78
N ALA A 109 10.14 -6.22 3.71
CA ALA A 109 9.48 -6.02 2.42
C ALA A 109 8.93 -7.34 1.88
N ASP A 110 9.70 -8.42 1.94
CA ASP A 110 9.24 -9.75 1.53
C ASP A 110 8.04 -10.22 2.35
N TYR A 111 8.08 -10.02 3.66
CA TYR A 111 6.94 -10.38 4.53
C TYR A 111 5.68 -9.60 4.17
N CYS A 112 5.83 -8.33 3.84
CA CYS A 112 4.71 -7.46 3.45
C CYS A 112 4.28 -7.63 1.99
N ASN A 113 4.98 -8.42 1.20
CA ASN A 113 4.76 -8.64 -0.23
C ASN A 113 4.89 -7.38 -1.07
N VAL A 114 5.83 -6.52 -0.70
CA VAL A 114 6.10 -5.26 -1.40
C VAL A 114 7.59 -5.17 -1.76
N ASP A 115 7.93 -4.27 -2.68
CA ASP A 115 9.33 -3.97 -2.98
C ASP A 115 9.94 -3.12 -1.87
N ALA A 116 11.26 -3.15 -1.74
CA ALA A 116 11.97 -2.40 -0.71
C ALA A 116 11.70 -0.89 -0.80
N ASP A 117 11.62 -0.34 -2.01
CA ASP A 117 11.31 1.08 -2.22
C ASP A 117 9.92 1.44 -1.71
N TYR A 118 8.95 0.56 -1.93
CA TYR A 118 7.58 0.76 -1.41
C TYR A 118 7.57 0.74 0.13
N LEU A 119 8.32 -0.19 0.73
CA LEU A 119 8.47 -0.25 2.18
C LEU A 119 9.05 1.06 2.73
N MET A 120 10.10 1.59 2.09
CA MET A 120 10.72 2.85 2.52
C MET A 120 9.73 4.02 2.43
N ASP A 121 8.95 4.10 1.35
CA ASP A 121 7.91 5.12 1.20
C ASP A 121 6.82 4.97 2.27
N ALA A 122 6.43 3.75 2.61
CA ALA A 122 5.47 3.51 3.67
C ALA A 122 5.98 3.94 5.05
N ILE A 123 7.25 3.69 5.34
CA ILE A 123 7.89 4.15 6.58
C ILE A 123 7.94 5.68 6.63
N ASP A 124 8.31 6.33 5.53
CA ASP A 124 8.29 7.79 5.44
C ASP A 124 6.89 8.35 5.65
N ASN A 125 5.87 7.69 5.14
CA ASN A 125 4.49 8.06 5.36
C ASN A 125 4.11 8.01 6.85
N TYR A 126 4.58 7.01 7.59
CA TYR A 126 4.37 6.95 9.04
C TYR A 126 5.09 8.09 9.77
N ARG A 127 6.31 8.42 9.36
CA ARG A 127 7.06 9.56 9.95
C ARG A 127 6.28 10.86 9.83
N VAL A 128 5.66 11.09 8.68
CA VAL A 128 4.86 12.30 8.43
C VAL A 128 3.57 12.27 9.26
N LYS A 129 2.89 11.13 9.31
CA LYS A 129 1.57 11.03 9.96
C LYS A 129 1.63 10.92 11.47
N ARG A 130 2.61 10.18 11.99
CA ARG A 130 2.69 9.84 13.42
C ARG A 130 3.90 10.43 14.13
N GLY A 131 4.84 11.00 13.37
CA GLY A 131 6.09 11.50 13.92
C GLY A 131 7.17 10.42 13.97
N LEU A 132 8.34 10.81 14.43
CA LEU A 132 9.52 9.95 14.45
C LEU A 132 9.47 8.89 15.56
N ILE A 133 8.76 9.19 16.65
CA ILE A 133 8.60 8.28 17.80
C ILE A 133 7.14 8.29 18.19
N PHE A 134 6.53 7.12 18.27
CA PHE A 134 5.14 6.98 18.68
C PHE A 134 4.88 5.61 19.31
N ALA A 135 3.77 5.49 20.01
CA ALA A 135 3.32 4.22 20.62
C ALA A 135 2.13 3.68 19.85
N TYR A 136 2.06 2.35 19.73
CA TYR A 136 0.95 1.65 19.11
C TYR A 136 0.83 0.24 19.73
N LYS A 137 -0.33 -0.09 20.25
CA LYS A 137 -0.66 -1.41 20.84
C LYS A 137 0.40 -1.95 21.81
N GLY A 138 0.94 -1.09 22.67
CA GLY A 138 1.93 -1.48 23.66
C GLY A 138 3.36 -1.60 23.14
N TYR A 139 3.63 -1.09 21.96
CA TYR A 139 4.97 -1.02 21.38
C TYR A 139 5.36 0.42 21.10
N ARG A 140 6.64 0.72 21.29
CA ARG A 140 7.23 2.00 20.92
C ARG A 140 7.93 1.85 19.57
N PHE A 141 7.56 2.70 18.63
CA PHE A 141 8.18 2.79 17.30
C PHE A 141 9.13 3.98 17.28
N ASP A 142 10.38 3.74 16.92
CA ASP A 142 11.39 4.77 16.73
C ASP A 142 11.86 4.72 15.27
N LEU A 143 11.46 5.71 14.49
CA LEU A 143 11.74 5.78 13.06
C LEU A 143 12.77 6.85 12.71
N ARG A 144 13.56 7.31 13.70
CA ARG A 144 14.54 8.39 13.47
C ARG A 144 15.66 7.98 12.52
N LYS A 145 16.06 6.73 12.53
CA LYS A 145 17.09 6.19 11.61
C LYS A 145 16.52 5.04 10.80
N ASN A 146 16.32 3.90 11.41
CA ASN A 146 15.72 2.70 10.85
C ASN A 146 14.39 2.43 11.53
N VAL A 147 13.82 1.26 11.30
CA VAL A 147 12.64 0.82 12.03
C VAL A 147 13.10 0.13 13.30
N LYS A 148 12.89 0.78 14.43
CA LYS A 148 13.18 0.20 15.75
C LYS A 148 11.89 0.10 16.52
N ILE A 149 11.59 -1.12 16.98
CA ILE A 149 10.36 -1.41 17.73
C ILE A 149 10.74 -2.03 19.06
N GLU A 150 10.16 -1.53 20.14
CA GLU A 150 10.39 -2.04 21.50
C GLU A 150 9.04 -2.22 22.19
N LYS A 151 8.89 -3.33 22.89
CA LYS A 151 7.71 -3.54 23.74
C LYS A 151 7.80 -2.62 24.96
N ILE A 152 6.73 -1.90 25.22
CA ILE A 152 6.63 -1.01 26.37
C ILE A 152 6.26 -1.81 27.62
#